data_c15c821cb6f5c589d4cb70015fdcdf6d
#
_entry.id   c15c821cb6f5c589d4cb70015fdcdf6d
#
_cell.length_a   1.000
_cell.length_b   1.000
_cell.length_c   1.000
_cell.angle_alpha   90.00
_cell.angle_beta   90.00
_cell.angle_gamma   90.00
#
_symmetry.space_group_name_H-M   'P 1'
#
loop_
_entity.id
_entity.type
_entity.pdbx_description
1 polymer ?
#
loop_
_entity_poly.entity_id
_entity_poly.type
_entity_poly.pdbx_seq_one_letter_code
_entity_poly.pdbx_strand_id
1 'polypeptide(L)'
;MSAPARDPRPFPPTAPVTVGPGGGLRPGRLPVEYVLPLRWHEDSGLAELTDYLRGLARRVDVTVVDGSAPELFARHAAAWRGLVRHAAPDPHRRGVNGKVLGVLTGIALARHEHVIIADDDVRYDEAGLRSVHELLDRVDLVRPQNHFDPLPWHAWWDTGRTLLNRAVAADWPGTLAVRRSTFLAMGGYDPDVLFENLELVRTVRAYGGTTAAPAWLHVRRLPPTSGHFVGQRIRQAYDDLAQPVRLLGSLAVLPGMVAAVAARRPGLLLRAAAAT
;
A
#
# COMPACT_ATOMS: atom_id res chain seq x y z
N MET A 1 -30.32 -7.50 -4.65
CA MET A 1 -30.32 -7.98 -3.26
C MET A 1 -29.08 -7.40 -2.59
N SER A 2 -29.24 -6.34 -1.77
CA SER A 2 -28.15 -5.74 -1.01
C SER A 2 -27.80 -6.66 0.16
N ALA A 3 -26.55 -7.08 0.25
CA ALA A 3 -26.04 -7.77 1.43
C ALA A 3 -26.17 -6.84 2.66
N PRO A 4 -26.57 -7.37 3.82
CA PRO A 4 -26.67 -6.56 5.02
C PRO A 4 -25.29 -6.02 5.41
N ALA A 5 -25.23 -4.72 5.72
CA ALA A 5 -24.05 -4.09 6.29
C ALA A 5 -23.68 -4.84 7.57
N ARG A 6 -22.52 -5.49 7.58
CA ARG A 6 -21.95 -6.09 8.79
C ARG A 6 -21.54 -4.95 9.72
N ASP A 7 -22.10 -5.00 10.92
CA ASP A 7 -21.73 -4.11 12.02
C ASP A 7 -20.19 -4.17 12.24
N PRO A 8 -19.46 -3.07 12.11
CA PRO A 8 -18.02 -3.07 12.34
C PRO A 8 -17.81 -3.41 13.81
N ARG A 9 -17.27 -4.60 14.09
CA ARG A 9 -16.93 -4.95 15.48
C ARG A 9 -15.89 -3.97 15.98
N PRO A 10 -16.13 -3.26 17.08
CA PRO A 10 -15.16 -2.34 17.62
C PRO A 10 -13.86 -3.08 17.93
N PHE A 11 -12.73 -2.41 17.69
CA PHE A 11 -11.45 -2.91 18.17
C PHE A 11 -11.59 -3.27 19.65
N PRO A 12 -11.21 -4.48 20.09
CA PRO A 12 -11.17 -4.75 21.51
C PRO A 12 -10.34 -3.65 22.17
N PRO A 13 -10.77 -3.13 23.34
CA PRO A 13 -10.01 -2.10 24.04
C PRO A 13 -8.58 -2.62 24.19
N THR A 14 -7.64 -1.92 23.55
CA THR A 14 -6.21 -2.20 23.71
C THR A 14 -5.90 -2.08 25.18
N ALA A 15 -5.39 -3.15 25.77
CA ALA A 15 -4.78 -3.05 27.09
C ALA A 15 -3.84 -1.85 27.08
N PRO A 16 -3.83 -1.01 28.14
CA PRO A 16 -2.99 0.18 28.15
C PRO A 16 -1.55 -0.26 27.91
N VAL A 17 -1.01 0.10 26.74
CA VAL A 17 0.40 -0.08 26.45
C VAL A 17 1.11 0.84 27.43
N THR A 18 1.71 0.27 28.44
CA THR A 18 2.58 1.01 29.37
C THR A 18 3.72 1.57 28.53
N VAL A 19 3.62 2.86 28.19
CA VAL A 19 4.70 3.60 27.58
C VAL A 19 5.82 3.68 28.61
N GLY A 20 6.84 2.85 28.46
CA GLY A 20 8.03 2.93 29.28
C GLY A 20 8.63 4.35 29.13
N PRO A 21 9.19 4.93 30.20
CA PRO A 21 9.80 6.27 30.16
C PRO A 21 11.02 6.21 29.24
N GLY A 22 10.89 6.72 28.02
CA GLY A 22 11.98 6.73 27.02
C GLY A 22 11.58 7.10 25.60
N GLY A 23 10.31 7.46 25.36
CA GLY A 23 9.80 7.81 24.02
C GLY A 23 9.99 9.27 23.61
N GLY A 24 11.06 9.94 24.02
CA GLY A 24 11.43 11.26 23.48
C GLY A 24 11.79 11.14 22.01
N LEU A 25 11.18 11.97 21.15
CA LEU A 25 11.55 12.11 19.74
C LEU A 25 13.08 12.34 19.67
N ARG A 26 13.78 11.45 19.01
CA ARG A 26 15.19 11.67 18.73
C ARG A 26 15.28 12.87 17.78
N PRO A 27 16.18 13.86 18.02
CA PRO A 27 16.32 15.02 17.15
C PRO A 27 16.48 14.58 15.68
N GLY A 28 15.68 15.17 14.78
CA GLY A 28 15.71 14.88 13.34
C GLY A 28 14.81 13.74 12.86
N ARG A 29 14.06 13.05 13.75
CA ARG A 29 13.08 12.03 13.34
C ARG A 29 11.67 12.63 13.24
N LEU A 30 10.92 12.19 12.22
CA LEU A 30 9.51 12.51 12.08
C LEU A 30 8.67 11.66 13.04
N PRO A 31 7.58 12.19 13.62
CA PRO A 31 6.65 11.45 14.46
C PRO A 31 5.71 10.60 13.60
N VAL A 32 6.28 9.68 12.86
CA VAL A 32 5.61 8.79 11.91
C VAL A 32 5.96 7.35 12.22
N GLU A 33 4.98 6.47 12.18
CA GLU A 33 5.19 5.02 12.19
C GLU A 33 5.12 4.47 10.77
N TYR A 34 6.15 3.72 10.37
CA TYR A 34 6.16 2.98 9.11
C TYR A 34 5.82 1.52 9.41
N VAL A 35 4.67 1.07 8.96
CA VAL A 35 4.17 -0.30 9.12
C VAL A 35 4.42 -1.08 7.83
N LEU A 36 5.22 -2.13 7.93
CA LEU A 36 5.56 -3.05 6.86
C LEU A 36 4.93 -4.42 7.15
N PRO A 37 3.77 -4.75 6.58
CA PRO A 37 3.27 -6.13 6.60
C PRO A 37 4.10 -6.97 5.64
N LEU A 38 4.72 -8.03 6.13
CA LEU A 38 5.63 -8.88 5.39
C LEU A 38 5.16 -10.34 5.43
N ARG A 39 5.31 -11.04 4.31
CA ARG A 39 5.22 -12.50 4.27
C ARG A 39 6.06 -13.02 3.11
N TRP A 40 7.22 -13.53 3.44
CA TRP A 40 8.15 -14.10 2.46
C TRP A 40 8.15 -15.62 2.48
N HIS A 41 8.48 -16.21 1.35
CA HIS A 41 8.69 -17.64 1.18
C HIS A 41 10.16 -17.98 1.03
N GLU A 42 11.01 -17.01 0.74
CA GLU A 42 12.46 -17.09 0.58
C GLU A 42 13.12 -15.76 0.98
N ASP A 43 14.42 -15.76 1.29
CA ASP A 43 15.17 -14.62 1.82
C ASP A 43 15.99 -13.85 0.78
N SER A 44 15.73 -14.02 -0.50
CA SER A 44 16.55 -13.40 -1.55
C SER A 44 16.66 -11.88 -1.46
N GLY A 45 15.67 -11.22 -0.84
CA GLY A 45 15.62 -9.78 -0.63
C GLY A 45 16.11 -9.28 0.74
N LEU A 46 16.51 -10.17 1.67
CA LEU A 46 16.76 -9.80 3.07
C LEU A 46 17.84 -8.73 3.24
N ALA A 47 18.96 -8.85 2.53
CA ALA A 47 20.06 -7.89 2.64
C ALA A 47 19.65 -6.49 2.18
N GLU A 48 19.00 -6.38 1.01
CA GLU A 48 18.53 -5.11 0.44
C GLU A 48 17.48 -4.45 1.35
N LEU A 49 16.48 -5.22 1.79
CA LEU A 49 15.47 -4.70 2.70
C LEU A 49 16.07 -4.26 4.04
N THR A 50 17.05 -4.99 4.58
CA THR A 50 17.75 -4.62 5.82
C THR A 50 18.47 -3.29 5.68
N ASP A 51 19.15 -3.07 4.54
CA ASP A 51 19.84 -1.80 4.27
C ASP A 51 18.87 -0.63 4.13
N TYR A 52 17.74 -0.84 3.46
CA TYR A 52 16.66 0.15 3.41
C TYR A 52 16.10 0.45 4.81
N LEU A 53 15.75 -0.57 5.59
CA LEU A 53 15.21 -0.40 6.94
C LEU A 53 16.19 0.32 7.86
N ARG A 54 17.50 0.10 7.71
CA ARG A 54 18.54 0.82 8.46
C ARG A 54 18.54 2.31 8.15
N GLY A 55 18.37 2.69 6.88
CA GLY A 55 18.22 4.09 6.46
C GLY A 55 16.92 4.71 6.98
N LEU A 56 15.82 3.97 6.86
CA LEU A 56 14.48 4.40 7.24
C LEU A 56 14.36 4.61 8.76
N ALA A 57 14.89 3.69 9.57
CA ALA A 57 14.84 3.73 11.02
C ALA A 57 15.59 4.92 11.65
N ARG A 58 16.42 5.62 10.88
CA ARG A 58 17.01 6.89 11.30
C ARG A 58 16.04 8.07 11.22
N ARG A 59 14.99 7.95 10.42
CA ARG A 59 14.03 9.02 10.07
C ARG A 59 12.67 8.87 10.72
N VAL A 60 12.18 7.64 10.86
CA VAL A 60 10.85 7.30 11.40
C VAL A 60 10.92 6.07 12.30
N ASP A 61 9.89 5.81 13.08
CA ASP A 61 9.74 4.52 13.75
C ASP A 61 9.24 3.47 12.75
N VAL A 62 9.77 2.25 12.85
CA VAL A 62 9.45 1.17 11.90
C VAL A 62 8.95 -0.04 12.65
N THR A 63 7.80 -0.54 12.24
CA THR A 63 7.23 -1.81 12.71
C THR A 63 7.06 -2.75 11.53
N VAL A 64 7.81 -3.84 11.52
CA VAL A 64 7.64 -4.95 10.58
C VAL A 64 6.74 -5.99 11.22
N VAL A 65 5.61 -6.29 10.58
CA VAL A 65 4.71 -7.37 11.00
C VAL A 65 4.88 -8.54 10.03
N ASP A 66 5.59 -9.55 10.49
CA ASP A 66 6.10 -10.64 9.68
C ASP A 66 5.29 -11.92 9.88
N GLY A 67 4.56 -12.32 8.84
CA GLY A 67 3.79 -13.56 8.77
C GLY A 67 4.50 -14.68 8.00
N SER A 68 5.83 -14.60 7.84
CA SER A 68 6.64 -15.65 7.20
C SER A 68 6.70 -16.93 8.05
N ALA A 69 7.16 -18.02 7.45
CA ALA A 69 7.38 -19.28 8.15
C ALA A 69 8.36 -19.10 9.34
N PRO A 70 8.28 -19.95 10.39
CA PRO A 70 9.06 -19.76 11.62
C PRO A 70 10.57 -19.63 11.40
N GLU A 71 11.13 -20.37 10.46
CA GLU A 71 12.56 -20.35 10.14
C GLU A 71 12.99 -19.02 9.50
N LEU A 72 12.15 -18.46 8.60
CA LEU A 72 12.36 -17.16 8.01
C LEU A 72 12.18 -16.06 9.06
N PHE A 73 11.12 -16.13 9.85
CA PHE A 73 10.87 -15.21 10.94
C PHE A 73 12.06 -15.11 11.92
N ALA A 74 12.66 -16.24 12.28
CA ALA A 74 13.81 -16.27 13.18
C ALA A 74 15.05 -15.60 12.57
N ARG A 75 15.29 -15.81 11.26
CA ARG A 75 16.37 -15.14 10.52
C ARG A 75 16.14 -13.63 10.42
N HIS A 76 14.93 -13.21 10.10
CA HIS A 76 14.53 -11.80 10.07
C HIS A 76 14.68 -11.15 11.45
N ALA A 77 14.24 -11.83 12.52
CA ALA A 77 14.40 -11.34 13.90
C ALA A 77 15.87 -11.15 14.28
N ALA A 78 16.75 -12.03 13.83
CA ALA A 78 18.19 -11.89 14.05
C ALA A 78 18.78 -10.70 13.27
N ALA A 79 18.41 -10.55 11.98
CA ALA A 79 18.90 -9.48 11.10
C ALA A 79 18.45 -8.08 11.56
N TRP A 80 17.23 -7.96 12.12
CA TRP A 80 16.62 -6.69 12.49
C TRP A 80 16.63 -6.38 13.98
N ARG A 81 17.33 -7.21 14.77
CA ARG A 81 17.46 -7.00 16.22
C ARG A 81 17.99 -5.61 16.57
N GLY A 82 17.23 -4.85 17.35
CA GLY A 82 17.59 -3.48 17.75
C GLY A 82 17.49 -2.44 16.63
N LEU A 83 17.13 -2.84 15.41
CA LEU A 83 16.98 -1.94 14.27
C LEU A 83 15.55 -1.41 14.14
N VAL A 84 14.57 -2.32 14.13
CA VAL A 84 13.15 -2.02 14.00
C VAL A 84 12.35 -2.82 15.02
N ARG A 85 11.08 -2.48 15.22
CA ARG A 85 10.16 -3.39 15.90
C ARG A 85 9.78 -4.51 14.92
N HIS A 86 10.08 -5.74 15.28
CA HIS A 86 9.71 -6.94 14.53
C HIS A 86 8.72 -7.75 15.34
N ALA A 87 7.57 -8.08 14.78
CA ALA A 87 6.49 -8.78 15.47
C ALA A 87 5.78 -9.74 14.52
N ALA A 88 5.21 -10.82 15.06
CA ALA A 88 4.28 -11.67 14.33
C ALA A 88 2.90 -11.00 14.23
N PRO A 89 2.06 -11.36 13.24
CA PRO A 89 0.66 -10.99 13.23
C PRO A 89 -0.06 -11.44 14.50
N ASP A 90 -1.00 -10.63 14.99
CA ASP A 90 -1.81 -10.95 16.16
C ASP A 90 -2.62 -12.23 15.93
N PRO A 91 -2.40 -13.30 16.69
CA PRO A 91 -3.06 -14.60 16.49
C PRO A 91 -4.56 -14.58 16.80
N HIS A 92 -5.06 -13.57 17.50
CA HIS A 92 -6.48 -13.40 17.79
C HIS A 92 -7.26 -12.77 16.64
N ARG A 93 -6.58 -12.15 15.67
CA ARG A 93 -7.22 -11.60 14.49
C ARG A 93 -7.48 -12.70 13.46
N ARG A 94 -8.65 -12.66 12.86
CA ARG A 94 -9.08 -13.62 11.83
C ARG A 94 -9.34 -12.90 10.53
N GLY A 95 -9.06 -13.56 9.41
CA GLY A 95 -9.28 -13.07 8.05
C GLY A 95 -8.46 -13.85 7.03
N VAL A 96 -8.83 -13.75 5.77
CA VAL A 96 -8.18 -14.47 4.68
C VAL A 96 -6.95 -13.70 4.17
N ASN A 97 -6.99 -12.36 4.23
CA ASN A 97 -5.92 -11.52 3.73
C ASN A 97 -4.86 -11.26 4.80
N GLY A 98 -3.75 -12.00 4.71
CA GLY A 98 -2.64 -11.89 5.66
C GLY A 98 -2.00 -10.49 5.70
N LYS A 99 -2.01 -9.73 4.59
CA LYS A 99 -1.51 -8.35 4.56
C LYS A 99 -2.39 -7.46 5.46
N VAL A 100 -3.71 -7.58 5.35
CA VAL A 100 -4.64 -6.83 6.22
C VAL A 100 -4.41 -7.16 7.69
N LEU A 101 -4.25 -8.45 8.03
CA LEU A 101 -3.95 -8.86 9.42
C LEU A 101 -2.64 -8.24 9.92
N GLY A 102 -1.62 -8.17 9.04
CA GLY A 102 -0.36 -7.49 9.32
C GLY A 102 -0.55 -5.99 9.56
N VAL A 103 -1.32 -5.31 8.73
CA VAL A 103 -1.64 -3.87 8.87
C VAL A 103 -2.39 -3.61 10.18
N LEU A 104 -3.45 -4.37 10.47
CA LEU A 104 -4.24 -4.25 11.70
C LEU A 104 -3.38 -4.42 12.95
N THR A 105 -2.44 -5.38 12.92
CA THR A 105 -1.48 -5.61 14.00
C THR A 105 -0.50 -4.45 14.11
N GLY A 106 0.07 -4.01 13.00
CA GLY A 106 1.06 -2.93 12.97
C GLY A 106 0.50 -1.60 13.46
N ILE A 107 -0.73 -1.25 13.06
CA ILE A 107 -1.40 -0.02 13.54
C ILE A 107 -1.76 -0.11 15.02
N ALA A 108 -2.13 -1.29 15.52
CA ALA A 108 -2.34 -1.48 16.96
C ALA A 108 -1.05 -1.23 17.76
N LEU A 109 0.10 -1.67 17.22
CA LEU A 109 1.42 -1.48 17.81
C LEU A 109 2.00 -0.08 17.60
N ALA A 110 1.50 0.69 16.62
CA ALA A 110 1.99 2.03 16.27
C ALA A 110 1.87 3.00 17.44
N ARG A 111 2.86 3.89 17.57
CA ARG A 111 2.92 4.90 18.64
C ARG A 111 2.55 6.29 18.15
N HIS A 112 2.66 6.52 16.84
CA HIS A 112 2.44 7.82 16.23
C HIS A 112 1.06 7.92 15.60
N GLU A 113 0.57 9.14 15.50
CA GLU A 113 -0.70 9.45 14.85
C GLU A 113 -0.64 9.23 13.34
N HIS A 114 0.50 9.55 12.72
CA HIS A 114 0.71 9.38 11.29
C HIS A 114 1.34 8.02 11.03
N VAL A 115 0.64 7.17 10.29
CA VAL A 115 1.07 5.81 9.97
C VAL A 115 1.18 5.64 8.46
N ILE A 116 2.36 5.26 7.99
CA ILE A 116 2.59 4.84 6.61
C ILE A 116 2.50 3.32 6.57
N ILE A 117 1.67 2.78 5.70
CA ILE A 117 1.55 1.36 5.39
C ILE A 117 2.23 1.16 4.04
N ALA A 118 3.19 0.26 3.93
CA ALA A 118 3.90 0.05 2.68
C ALA A 118 4.27 -1.42 2.46
N ASP A 119 4.24 -1.84 1.18
CA ASP A 119 4.74 -3.12 0.73
C ASP A 119 6.27 -3.17 0.81
N ASP A 120 6.85 -4.36 0.77
CA ASP A 120 8.28 -4.61 0.89
C ASP A 120 9.11 -4.11 -0.31
N ASP A 121 8.46 -3.79 -1.42
CA ASP A 121 9.07 -3.20 -2.61
C ASP A 121 9.02 -1.66 -2.65
N VAL A 122 8.41 -1.01 -1.65
CA VAL A 122 8.29 0.46 -1.58
C VAL A 122 9.53 1.08 -0.91
N ARG A 123 10.01 2.18 -1.50
CA ARG A 123 11.19 2.91 -1.02
C ARG A 123 10.89 4.40 -0.92
N TYR A 124 10.66 4.87 0.30
CA TYR A 124 10.52 6.29 0.61
C TYR A 124 11.89 6.95 0.74
N ASP A 125 12.00 8.13 0.19
CA ASP A 125 13.03 9.10 0.55
C ASP A 125 12.57 10.02 1.68
N GLU A 126 13.45 10.91 2.12
CA GLU A 126 13.14 11.84 3.22
C GLU A 126 12.06 12.85 2.82
N ALA A 127 12.08 13.32 1.57
CA ALA A 127 11.09 14.29 1.06
C ALA A 127 9.69 13.67 1.01
N GLY A 128 9.58 12.43 0.55
CA GLY A 128 8.32 11.68 0.54
C GLY A 128 7.75 11.43 1.94
N LEU A 129 8.61 11.06 2.91
CA LEU A 129 8.20 10.88 4.30
C LEU A 129 7.65 12.18 4.90
N ARG A 130 8.36 13.29 4.68
CA ARG A 130 7.95 14.62 5.16
C ARG A 130 6.65 15.07 4.52
N SER A 131 6.52 14.94 3.21
CA SER A 131 5.31 15.31 2.48
C SER A 131 4.09 14.52 2.93
N VAL A 132 4.22 13.22 3.17
CA VAL A 132 3.14 12.39 3.71
C VAL A 132 2.76 12.84 5.11
N HIS A 133 3.74 13.13 5.98
CA HIS A 133 3.51 13.62 7.33
C HIS A 133 2.69 14.94 7.31
N GLU A 134 3.13 15.93 6.52
CA GLU A 134 2.45 17.23 6.40
C GLU A 134 1.04 17.13 5.80
N LEU A 135 0.81 16.19 4.88
CA LEU A 135 -0.51 15.94 4.31
C LEU A 135 -1.46 15.32 5.34
N LEU A 136 -0.97 14.40 6.17
CA LEU A 136 -1.78 13.78 7.23
C LEU A 136 -2.18 14.75 8.35
N ASP A 137 -1.55 15.93 8.45
CA ASP A 137 -2.06 17.01 9.31
C ASP A 137 -3.39 17.58 8.80
N ARG A 138 -3.74 17.36 7.52
CA ARG A 138 -4.89 17.97 6.84
C ARG A 138 -5.95 16.96 6.39
N VAL A 139 -5.56 15.71 6.15
CA VAL A 139 -6.45 14.64 5.67
C VAL A 139 -6.25 13.36 6.46
N ASP A 140 -7.24 12.47 6.42
CA ASP A 140 -7.21 11.21 7.16
C ASP A 140 -6.47 10.10 6.42
N LEU A 141 -6.39 10.17 5.09
CA LEU A 141 -5.67 9.20 4.27
C LEU A 141 -4.97 9.88 3.08
N VAL A 142 -3.71 9.53 2.90
CA VAL A 142 -2.89 9.95 1.75
C VAL A 142 -2.58 8.73 0.88
N ARG A 143 -2.79 8.89 -0.42
CA ARG A 143 -2.43 7.92 -1.45
C ARG A 143 -1.36 8.51 -2.36
N PRO A 144 -0.07 8.23 -2.14
CA PRO A 144 1.01 8.64 -3.04
C PRO A 144 0.88 8.00 -4.42
N GLN A 145 1.54 8.56 -5.41
CA GLN A 145 1.79 7.90 -6.68
C GLN A 145 3.03 7.03 -6.56
N ASN A 146 3.14 5.96 -7.34
CA ASN A 146 4.40 5.19 -7.40
C ASN A 146 5.04 5.29 -8.78
N HIS A 147 6.36 5.12 -8.81
CA HIS A 147 7.13 4.92 -10.02
C HIS A 147 8.12 3.79 -9.81
N PHE A 148 8.37 3.00 -10.86
CA PHE A 148 9.37 1.94 -10.79
C PHE A 148 10.76 2.49 -11.07
N ASP A 149 11.72 2.10 -10.25
CA ASP A 149 13.14 2.36 -10.46
C ASP A 149 13.97 1.23 -9.81
N PRO A 150 14.76 0.45 -10.59
CA PRO A 150 14.97 0.56 -12.05
C PRO A 150 13.71 0.26 -12.87
N LEU A 151 13.74 0.59 -14.17
CA LEU A 151 12.61 0.45 -15.08
C LEU A 151 12.88 -0.63 -16.15
N PRO A 152 12.88 -1.94 -15.83
CA PRO A 152 13.00 -3.02 -16.80
C PRO A 152 11.75 -3.07 -17.71
N TRP A 153 11.82 -3.83 -18.84
CA TRP A 153 10.77 -3.84 -19.86
C TRP A 153 9.36 -4.12 -19.31
N HIS A 154 9.22 -5.04 -18.37
CA HIS A 154 7.93 -5.39 -17.76
C HIS A 154 7.40 -4.29 -16.82
N ALA A 155 8.28 -3.57 -16.11
CA ALA A 155 7.90 -2.42 -15.31
C ALA A 155 7.53 -1.22 -16.21
N TRP A 156 8.17 -1.10 -17.38
CA TRP A 156 7.77 -0.09 -18.38
C TRP A 156 6.35 -0.35 -18.89
N TRP A 157 6.00 -1.60 -19.18
CA TRP A 157 4.63 -1.99 -19.52
C TRP A 157 3.63 -1.64 -18.41
N ASP A 158 3.99 -1.91 -17.16
CA ASP A 158 3.15 -1.60 -16.00
C ASP A 158 2.98 -0.08 -15.78
N THR A 159 4.00 0.69 -16.13
CA THR A 159 3.95 2.16 -16.10
C THR A 159 2.87 2.70 -17.03
N GLY A 160 2.69 2.12 -18.23
CA GLY A 160 1.59 2.48 -19.14
C GLY A 160 0.23 2.35 -18.47
N ARG A 161 -0.01 1.24 -17.76
CA ARG A 161 -1.24 1.01 -17.00
C ARG A 161 -1.40 1.99 -15.83
N THR A 162 -0.32 2.28 -15.14
CA THR A 162 -0.30 3.28 -14.06
C THR A 162 -0.70 4.66 -14.57
N LEU A 163 -0.18 5.08 -15.73
CA LEU A 163 -0.52 6.35 -16.37
C LEU A 163 -2.00 6.40 -16.77
N LEU A 164 -2.53 5.31 -17.32
CA LEU A 164 -3.95 5.20 -17.65
C LEU A 164 -4.83 5.32 -16.39
N ASN A 165 -4.48 4.64 -15.31
CA ASN A 165 -5.17 4.76 -14.05
C ASN A 165 -5.18 6.20 -13.52
N ARG A 166 -4.06 6.91 -13.66
CA ARG A 166 -3.94 8.31 -13.23
C ARG A 166 -4.76 9.26 -14.10
N ALA A 167 -4.89 8.98 -15.40
CA ALA A 167 -5.68 9.80 -16.32
C ALA A 167 -7.18 9.73 -16.01
N VAL A 168 -7.68 8.58 -15.50
CA VAL A 168 -9.11 8.35 -15.21
C VAL A 168 -9.45 8.60 -13.74
N ALA A 169 -8.52 8.27 -12.83
CA ALA A 169 -8.72 8.42 -11.38
C ALA A 169 -7.36 8.62 -10.68
N ALA A 170 -6.96 7.70 -9.81
CA ALA A 170 -5.62 7.65 -9.22
C ALA A 170 -5.15 6.21 -9.19
N ASP A 171 -3.84 6.01 -9.33
CA ASP A 171 -3.24 4.68 -9.30
C ASP A 171 -3.38 4.01 -7.92
N TRP A 172 -3.15 2.70 -7.88
CA TRP A 172 -3.17 1.88 -6.67
C TRP A 172 -1.73 1.56 -6.26
N PRO A 173 -1.09 2.42 -5.47
CA PRO A 173 0.29 2.22 -5.05
C PRO A 173 0.39 1.08 -4.04
N GLY A 174 1.57 0.51 -3.89
CA GLY A 174 1.90 -0.42 -2.81
C GLY A 174 2.04 0.26 -1.44
N THR A 175 1.55 1.50 -1.30
CA THR A 175 1.62 2.25 -0.06
C THR A 175 0.44 3.18 0.12
N LEU A 176 -0.01 3.31 1.36
CA LEU A 176 -1.00 4.27 1.82
C LEU A 176 -0.53 4.85 3.14
N ALA A 177 -0.95 6.06 3.46
CA ALA A 177 -0.74 6.60 4.78
C ALA A 177 -2.07 7.03 5.40
N VAL A 178 -2.23 6.83 6.71
CA VAL A 178 -3.49 7.04 7.40
C VAL A 178 -3.25 7.64 8.79
N ARG A 179 -4.19 8.46 9.25
CA ARG A 179 -4.25 8.86 10.66
C ARG A 179 -4.67 7.67 11.51
N ARG A 180 -3.86 7.37 12.52
CA ARG A 180 -4.10 6.24 13.43
C ARG A 180 -5.43 6.37 14.16
N SER A 181 -5.77 7.56 14.63
CA SER A 181 -7.04 7.84 15.32
C SER A 181 -8.25 7.53 14.44
N THR A 182 -8.26 7.98 13.18
CA THR A 182 -9.31 7.68 12.21
C THR A 182 -9.39 6.18 11.92
N PHE A 183 -8.22 5.54 11.72
CA PHE A 183 -8.18 4.09 11.47
C PHE A 183 -8.78 3.27 12.62
N LEU A 184 -8.45 3.62 13.86
CA LEU A 184 -8.98 2.93 15.04
C LEU A 184 -10.46 3.23 15.26
N ALA A 185 -10.89 4.49 15.05
CA ALA A 185 -12.27 4.90 15.23
C ALA A 185 -13.23 4.24 14.22
N MET A 186 -12.78 3.99 12.97
CA MET A 186 -13.57 3.26 11.98
C MET A 186 -13.55 1.73 12.18
N GLY A 187 -12.80 1.21 13.17
CA GLY A 187 -12.71 -0.22 13.45
C GLY A 187 -11.75 -0.99 12.53
N GLY A 188 -10.85 -0.30 11.80
CA GLY A 188 -10.01 -0.89 10.77
C GLY A 188 -10.78 -1.11 9.47
N TYR A 189 -10.43 -2.14 8.70
CA TYR A 189 -11.09 -2.49 7.44
C TYR A 189 -11.17 -4.02 7.28
N ASP A 190 -12.02 -4.48 6.35
CA ASP A 190 -12.36 -5.89 6.19
C ASP A 190 -11.12 -6.73 5.82
N PRO A 191 -10.76 -7.75 6.62
CA PRO A 191 -9.64 -8.64 6.32
C PRO A 191 -9.99 -9.77 5.34
N ASP A 192 -11.23 -9.87 4.87
CA ASP A 192 -11.70 -10.91 3.95
C ASP A 192 -11.79 -10.41 2.50
N VAL A 193 -11.11 -9.29 2.20
CA VAL A 193 -11.10 -8.68 0.86
C VAL A 193 -9.86 -9.05 0.06
N LEU A 194 -10.01 -9.11 -1.25
CA LEU A 194 -8.90 -9.32 -2.18
C LEU A 194 -8.11 -8.02 -2.42
N PHE A 195 -8.78 -6.86 -2.45
CA PHE A 195 -8.20 -5.56 -2.82
C PHE A 195 -8.12 -4.64 -1.60
N GLU A 196 -7.18 -4.94 -0.74
CA GLU A 196 -7.03 -4.31 0.57
C GLU A 196 -6.81 -2.78 0.51
N ASN A 197 -6.04 -2.30 -0.48
CA ASN A 197 -5.77 -0.86 -0.62
C ASN A 197 -7.02 -0.09 -1.06
N LEU A 198 -7.83 -0.69 -1.96
CA LEU A 198 -9.13 -0.12 -2.37
C LEU A 198 -10.10 -0.11 -1.20
N GLU A 199 -10.16 -1.20 -0.45
CA GLU A 199 -11.04 -1.33 0.70
C GLU A 199 -10.70 -0.33 1.80
N LEU A 200 -9.43 -0.14 2.14
CA LEU A 200 -9.02 0.85 3.10
C LEU A 200 -9.48 2.27 2.69
N VAL A 201 -9.30 2.66 1.43
CA VAL A 201 -9.76 3.96 0.94
C VAL A 201 -11.28 4.09 1.02
N ARG A 202 -12.02 3.03 0.66
CA ARG A 202 -13.49 3.00 0.74
C ARG A 202 -13.98 3.12 2.18
N THR A 203 -13.36 2.37 3.09
CA THR A 203 -13.74 2.37 4.51
C THR A 203 -13.51 3.74 5.15
N VAL A 204 -12.35 4.38 4.88
CA VAL A 204 -12.08 5.75 5.36
C VAL A 204 -13.14 6.73 4.85
N ARG A 205 -13.49 6.66 3.55
CA ARG A 205 -14.53 7.54 2.97
C ARG A 205 -15.92 7.24 3.51
N ALA A 206 -16.28 5.99 3.68
CA ALA A 206 -17.57 5.59 4.26
C ALA A 206 -17.71 6.02 5.71
N TYR A 207 -16.59 6.08 6.44
CA TYR A 207 -16.54 6.63 7.81
C TYR A 207 -16.67 8.16 7.83
N GLY A 208 -16.57 8.85 6.70
CA GLY A 208 -16.60 10.32 6.59
C GLY A 208 -15.21 10.95 6.61
N GLY A 209 -14.14 10.16 6.56
CA GLY A 209 -12.77 10.64 6.53
C GLY A 209 -12.39 11.25 5.17
N THR A 210 -11.45 12.20 5.21
CA THR A 210 -10.92 12.91 4.05
C THR A 210 -9.74 12.18 3.41
N THR A 211 -9.63 12.23 2.07
CA THR A 211 -8.55 11.55 1.36
C THR A 211 -7.86 12.46 0.37
N ALA A 212 -6.52 12.35 0.25
CA ALA A 212 -5.73 13.05 -0.76
C ALA A 212 -4.93 12.06 -1.63
N ALA A 213 -4.83 12.35 -2.93
CA ALA A 213 -4.00 11.61 -3.88
C ALA A 213 -3.25 12.62 -4.77
N PRO A 214 -2.27 13.34 -4.21
CA PRO A 214 -1.58 14.42 -4.94
C PRO A 214 -0.74 13.84 -6.08
N ALA A 215 -0.90 14.41 -7.28
CA ALA A 215 -0.22 13.95 -8.49
C ALA A 215 1.31 14.16 -8.45
N TRP A 216 1.77 15.06 -7.60
CA TRP A 216 3.19 15.39 -7.46
C TRP A 216 3.93 14.50 -6.45
N LEU A 217 3.22 13.82 -5.54
CA LEU A 217 3.86 12.98 -4.53
C LEU A 217 4.12 11.58 -5.09
N HIS A 218 5.36 11.35 -5.49
CA HIS A 218 5.80 10.09 -6.04
C HIS A 218 6.69 9.33 -5.06
N VAL A 219 6.47 8.03 -4.93
CA VAL A 219 7.27 7.12 -4.12
C VAL A 219 7.88 6.05 -5.03
N ARG A 220 9.16 5.78 -4.83
CA ARG A 220 9.89 4.76 -5.60
C ARG A 220 9.38 3.36 -5.23
N ARG A 221 9.28 2.51 -6.23
CA ARG A 221 8.94 1.10 -6.08
C ARG A 221 9.94 0.24 -6.82
N LEU A 222 10.39 -0.84 -6.19
CA LEU A 222 11.23 -1.82 -6.86
C LEU A 222 10.36 -2.65 -7.82
N PRO A 223 10.83 -2.90 -9.05
CA PRO A 223 10.07 -3.72 -9.99
C PRO A 223 10.09 -5.20 -9.52
N PRO A 224 8.99 -5.93 -9.71
CA PRO A 224 8.97 -7.36 -9.47
C PRO A 224 9.93 -8.08 -10.42
N THR A 225 10.31 -9.31 -10.09
CA THR A 225 10.98 -10.18 -11.08
C THR A 225 10.03 -10.50 -12.23
N SER A 226 10.57 -10.85 -13.40
CA SER A 226 9.76 -11.20 -14.60
C SER A 226 8.75 -12.32 -14.32
N GLY A 227 9.16 -13.34 -13.56
CA GLY A 227 8.26 -14.44 -13.18
C GLY A 227 7.14 -14.00 -12.25
N HIS A 228 7.45 -13.16 -11.27
CA HIS A 228 6.46 -12.60 -10.36
C HIS A 228 5.47 -11.66 -11.09
N PHE A 229 5.98 -10.90 -12.08
CA PHE A 229 5.16 -10.03 -12.92
C PHE A 229 4.04 -10.79 -13.64
N VAL A 230 4.34 -11.93 -14.27
CA VAL A 230 3.34 -12.76 -14.95
C VAL A 230 2.27 -13.25 -13.96
N GLY A 231 2.66 -13.74 -12.79
CA GLY A 231 1.72 -14.16 -11.75
C GLY A 231 0.84 -13.02 -11.23
N GLN A 232 1.39 -11.82 -11.12
CA GLN A 232 0.62 -10.62 -10.77
C GLN A 232 -0.40 -10.26 -11.85
N ARG A 233 -0.06 -10.41 -13.14
CA ARG A 233 -0.99 -10.11 -14.24
C ARG A 233 -2.24 -11.00 -14.19
N ILE A 234 -2.08 -12.27 -13.91
CA ILE A 234 -3.21 -13.20 -13.75
C ILE A 234 -4.12 -12.75 -12.60
N ARG A 235 -3.56 -12.39 -11.45
CA ARG A 235 -4.36 -11.88 -10.32
C ARG A 235 -5.05 -10.57 -10.63
N GLN A 236 -4.37 -9.66 -11.32
CA GLN A 236 -4.92 -8.33 -11.66
C GLN A 236 -6.03 -8.39 -12.73
N ALA A 237 -6.13 -9.45 -13.50
CA ALA A 237 -7.28 -9.66 -14.37
C ALA A 237 -8.61 -9.76 -13.58
N TYR A 238 -8.56 -10.21 -12.32
CA TYR A 238 -9.71 -10.19 -11.41
C TYR A 238 -10.01 -8.80 -10.84
N ASP A 239 -9.00 -7.89 -10.76
CA ASP A 239 -9.18 -6.51 -10.31
C ASP A 239 -10.14 -5.75 -11.22
N ASP A 240 -10.04 -5.98 -12.53
CA ASP A 240 -10.86 -5.33 -13.52
C ASP A 240 -12.34 -5.75 -13.40
N LEU A 241 -12.61 -6.99 -12.98
CA LEU A 241 -13.97 -7.46 -12.70
C LEU A 241 -14.61 -6.74 -11.50
N ALA A 242 -13.80 -6.34 -10.51
CA ALA A 242 -14.27 -5.55 -9.37
C ALA A 242 -14.51 -4.06 -9.71
N GLN A 243 -14.10 -3.62 -10.91
CA GLN A 243 -14.22 -2.25 -11.39
C GLN A 243 -14.85 -2.24 -12.81
N PRO A 244 -16.15 -2.52 -12.95
CA PRO A 244 -16.78 -2.77 -14.24
C PRO A 244 -16.68 -1.59 -15.22
N VAL A 245 -16.73 -0.35 -14.74
CA VAL A 245 -16.56 0.85 -15.59
C VAL A 245 -15.17 0.89 -16.22
N ARG A 246 -14.16 0.55 -15.45
CA ARG A 246 -12.77 0.48 -15.92
C ARG A 246 -12.58 -0.68 -16.91
N LEU A 247 -13.15 -1.84 -16.61
CA LEU A 247 -13.11 -2.99 -17.52
C LEU A 247 -13.75 -2.65 -18.86
N LEU A 248 -14.93 -2.03 -18.86
CA LEU A 248 -15.60 -1.59 -20.08
C LEU A 248 -14.76 -0.58 -20.87
N GLY A 249 -14.12 0.39 -20.19
CA GLY A 249 -13.18 1.32 -20.80
C GLY A 249 -12.01 0.60 -21.48
N SER A 250 -11.38 -0.32 -20.78
CA SER A 250 -10.25 -1.11 -21.31
C SER A 250 -10.66 -2.00 -22.49
N LEU A 251 -11.82 -2.64 -22.41
CA LEU A 251 -12.36 -3.47 -23.50
C LEU A 251 -12.78 -2.64 -24.73
N ALA A 252 -13.16 -1.38 -24.56
CA ALA A 252 -13.55 -0.50 -25.65
C ALA A 252 -12.37 0.04 -26.46
N VAL A 253 -11.13 -0.01 -25.94
CA VAL A 253 -9.94 0.54 -26.61
C VAL A 253 -9.67 -0.15 -27.94
N LEU A 254 -9.55 -1.48 -27.96
CA LEU A 254 -9.25 -2.24 -29.17
C LEU A 254 -10.34 -2.11 -30.25
N PRO A 255 -11.64 -2.31 -29.94
CA PRO A 255 -12.72 -2.04 -30.89
C PRO A 255 -12.75 -0.60 -31.38
N GLY A 256 -12.49 0.37 -30.49
CA GLY A 256 -12.41 1.78 -30.85
C GLY A 256 -11.25 2.08 -31.83
N MET A 257 -10.08 1.47 -31.61
CA MET A 257 -8.95 1.56 -32.54
C MET A 257 -9.28 0.96 -33.91
N VAL A 258 -9.88 -0.24 -33.94
CA VAL A 258 -10.32 -0.89 -35.20
C VAL A 258 -11.33 -0.03 -35.93
N ALA A 259 -12.32 0.53 -35.22
CA ALA A 259 -13.31 1.42 -35.81
C ALA A 259 -12.68 2.71 -36.36
N ALA A 260 -11.68 3.30 -35.66
CA ALA A 260 -10.98 4.48 -36.10
C ALA A 260 -10.14 4.22 -37.37
N VAL A 261 -9.50 3.05 -37.45
CA VAL A 261 -8.78 2.61 -38.66
C VAL A 261 -9.76 2.44 -39.83
N ALA A 262 -10.86 1.71 -39.61
CA ALA A 262 -11.89 1.47 -40.63
C ALA A 262 -12.53 2.78 -41.13
N ALA A 263 -12.76 3.71 -40.22
CA ALA A 263 -13.30 5.02 -40.53
C ALA A 263 -12.26 6.01 -41.15
N ARG A 264 -10.99 5.61 -41.31
CA ARG A 264 -9.87 6.43 -41.79
C ARG A 264 -9.72 7.77 -41.05
N ARG A 265 -9.94 7.73 -39.70
CA ARG A 265 -9.85 8.92 -38.84
C ARG A 265 -8.57 8.89 -37.99
N PRO A 266 -7.40 9.33 -38.52
CA PRO A 266 -6.12 9.22 -37.82
C PRO A 266 -6.07 10.00 -36.49
N GLY A 267 -6.84 11.08 -36.38
CA GLY A 267 -6.91 11.85 -35.13
C GLY A 267 -7.54 11.07 -33.94
N LEU A 268 -8.41 10.08 -34.21
CA LEU A 268 -8.94 9.20 -33.16
C LEU A 268 -7.93 8.13 -32.77
N LEU A 269 -7.10 7.67 -33.70
CA LEU A 269 -6.00 6.73 -33.41
C LEU A 269 -4.97 7.36 -32.46
N LEU A 270 -4.57 8.61 -32.71
CA LEU A 270 -3.65 9.35 -31.85
C LEU A 270 -4.23 9.56 -30.44
N ARG A 271 -5.52 9.84 -30.32
CA ARG A 271 -6.19 9.97 -29.02
C ARG A 271 -6.31 8.62 -28.30
N ALA A 272 -6.60 7.54 -29.02
CA ALA A 272 -6.63 6.19 -28.44
C ALA A 272 -5.23 5.74 -27.98
N ALA A 273 -4.18 6.00 -28.80
CA ALA A 273 -2.80 5.69 -28.45
C ALA A 273 -2.28 6.54 -27.26
N ALA A 274 -2.76 7.76 -27.09
CA ALA A 274 -2.43 8.60 -25.94
C ALA A 274 -3.18 8.19 -24.66
N ALA A 275 -4.25 7.39 -24.78
CA ALA A 275 -5.07 6.90 -23.68
C ALA A 275 -4.67 5.45 -23.24
N THR A 276 -3.78 4.79 -23.99
CA THR A 276 -3.22 3.48 -23.67
C THR A 276 -1.79 3.57 -23.16
#